data_9c05cf27bb00c4788e032a545f45949e
#
_entry.id   9c05cf27bb00c4788e032a545f45949e
#
_cell.length_a   1.000
_cell.length_b   1.000
_cell.length_c   1.000
_cell.angle_alpha   90.00
_cell.angle_beta   90.00
_cell.angle_gamma   90.00
#
_symmetry.space_group_name_H-M   'P 1'
#
loop_
_entity.id
_entity.type
_entity.pdbx_description
1 polymer ?
#
loop_
_entity_poly.entity_id
_entity_poly.type
_entity_poly.pdbx_seq_one_letter_code
_entity_poly.pdbx_strand_id
1 'polypeptide(L)'
;SSAASDVYKRQMVLLAGFATLNAAFFPAGDVLLLFVVVGIVLFIVRKWSDKAILITAIFFSLQPIEWFHYIMSLFNPAYTLPDLNVGAMYAEVAAYTKGGNFWEFLIGNVTLGQKASLFWAIGAGRFLQTAGLFLFGLYIGRKQLFVTTESHLKFWVKALIIAAISFAPLYSLKEQIMQSDNSLIQQTVGTAFDMWQKFAFTIVLISSFILLYQKAKFQKAVSSLRFYGKMSLTNYISQSVLGAIIYFPFGFYLAPYCGYTLSLIIGIVLCILQVQFCKWWLSGHKQGPLETIWHKWTWIGSK
;
A
#
# COMPACT_ATOMS: atom_id res chain seq x y z
N SER A 1 -24.44 -14.27 -6.26
CA SER A 1 -25.66 -14.08 -5.45
C SER A 1 -25.63 -12.69 -4.81
N SER A 2 -26.79 -12.11 -4.51
CA SER A 2 -26.93 -10.81 -3.85
C SER A 2 -26.20 -10.79 -2.50
N ALA A 3 -26.28 -11.84 -1.73
CA ALA A 3 -25.65 -11.97 -0.43
C ALA A 3 -24.10 -11.76 -0.45
N ALA A 4 -23.40 -12.36 -1.41
CA ALA A 4 -21.95 -12.16 -1.54
C ALA A 4 -21.60 -10.72 -1.93
N SER A 5 -22.44 -10.07 -2.74
CA SER A 5 -22.30 -8.66 -3.10
C SER A 5 -22.46 -7.75 -1.87
N ASP A 6 -23.43 -8.05 -1.01
CA ASP A 6 -23.71 -7.25 0.17
C ASP A 6 -22.62 -7.41 1.25
N VAL A 7 -22.07 -8.62 1.40
CA VAL A 7 -20.90 -8.88 2.25
C VAL A 7 -19.71 -8.03 1.77
N TYR A 8 -19.43 -8.02 0.46
CA TYR A 8 -18.33 -7.22 -0.08
C TYR A 8 -18.53 -5.71 0.13
N LYS A 9 -19.74 -5.20 -0.09
CA LYS A 9 -20.06 -3.79 0.17
C LYS A 9 -19.81 -3.42 1.64
N ARG A 10 -20.26 -4.27 2.57
CA ARG A 10 -20.01 -4.07 4.01
C ARG A 10 -18.52 -4.06 4.32
N GLN A 11 -17.73 -4.95 3.72
CA GLN A 11 -16.29 -4.96 3.88
C GLN A 11 -15.65 -3.64 3.41
N MET A 12 -16.09 -3.08 2.29
CA MET A 12 -15.59 -1.79 1.80
C MET A 12 -15.96 -0.63 2.72
N VAL A 13 -17.18 -0.60 3.24
CA VAL A 13 -17.62 0.43 4.22
C VAL A 13 -16.81 0.34 5.52
N LEU A 14 -16.61 -0.88 6.03
CA LEU A 14 -15.77 -1.10 7.22
C LEU A 14 -14.32 -0.68 6.97
N LEU A 15 -13.77 -1.02 5.80
CA LEU A 15 -12.42 -0.59 5.43
C LEU A 15 -12.30 0.92 5.36
N ALA A 16 -13.32 1.62 4.84
CA ALA A 16 -13.35 3.08 4.85
C ALA A 16 -13.39 3.65 6.28
N GLY A 17 -14.12 3.01 7.20
CA GLY A 17 -14.11 3.36 8.62
C GLY A 17 -12.73 3.18 9.26
N PHE A 18 -12.07 2.07 9.01
CA PHE A 18 -10.70 1.83 9.49
C PHE A 18 -9.68 2.75 8.82
N ALA A 19 -9.86 3.09 7.55
CA ALA A 19 -9.05 4.10 6.87
C ALA A 19 -9.15 5.46 7.55
N THR A 20 -10.36 5.88 7.92
CA THR A 20 -10.59 7.14 8.65
C THR A 20 -9.94 7.09 10.05
N LEU A 21 -10.08 5.99 10.78
CA LEU A 21 -9.42 5.80 12.07
C LEU A 21 -7.89 5.86 11.95
N ASN A 22 -7.32 5.20 10.95
CA ASN A 22 -5.88 5.25 10.70
C ASN A 22 -5.40 6.65 10.32
N ALA A 23 -6.13 7.30 9.40
CA ALA A 23 -5.81 8.65 8.93
C ALA A 23 -5.82 9.67 10.07
N ALA A 24 -6.70 9.51 11.05
CA ALA A 24 -6.76 10.40 12.22
C ALA A 24 -5.41 10.50 12.96
N PHE A 25 -4.62 9.43 12.95
CA PHE A 25 -3.32 9.35 13.62
C PHE A 25 -2.12 9.34 12.67
N PHE A 26 -2.34 9.26 11.37
CA PHE A 26 -1.26 9.21 10.39
C PHE A 26 -1.39 10.34 9.35
N PRO A 27 -0.80 11.53 9.62
CA PRO A 27 -0.98 12.71 8.79
C PRO A 27 -0.61 12.48 7.33
N ALA A 28 -1.60 12.60 6.44
CA ALA A 28 -1.46 12.46 4.98
C ALA A 28 -0.70 11.19 4.51
N GLY A 29 -0.73 10.12 5.30
CA GLY A 29 0.01 8.87 5.00
C GLY A 29 -0.87 7.63 4.87
N ASP A 30 -2.20 7.75 5.06
CA ASP A 30 -3.10 6.61 4.96
C ASP A 30 -3.21 6.08 3.53
N VAL A 31 -3.08 4.76 3.38
CA VAL A 31 -3.27 4.05 2.10
C VAL A 31 -4.54 3.21 2.07
N LEU A 32 -5.22 3.01 3.21
CA LEU A 32 -6.42 2.18 3.26
C LEU A 32 -7.58 2.79 2.46
N LEU A 33 -7.69 4.10 2.42
CA LEU A 33 -8.68 4.78 1.59
C LEU A 33 -8.45 4.51 0.09
N LEU A 34 -7.20 4.53 -0.35
CA LEU A 34 -6.84 4.13 -1.72
C LEU A 34 -7.26 2.68 -1.98
N PHE A 35 -7.07 1.77 -1.02
CA PHE A 35 -7.50 0.37 -1.16
C PHE A 35 -9.02 0.23 -1.24
N VAL A 36 -9.79 1.08 -0.56
CA VAL A 36 -11.27 1.13 -0.70
C VAL A 36 -11.65 1.51 -2.12
N VAL A 37 -11.05 2.58 -2.65
CA VAL A 37 -11.34 3.07 -4.02
C VAL A 37 -10.96 2.01 -5.06
N VAL A 38 -9.77 1.42 -4.93
CA VAL A 38 -9.29 0.35 -5.82
C VAL A 38 -10.12 -0.93 -5.66
N GLY A 39 -10.61 -1.22 -4.46
CA GLY A 39 -11.50 -2.34 -4.19
C GLY A 39 -12.77 -2.32 -5.03
N ILE A 40 -13.26 -1.13 -5.41
CA ILE A 40 -14.38 -0.99 -6.33
C ILE A 40 -14.04 -1.59 -7.71
N VAL A 41 -12.81 -1.41 -8.17
CA VAL A 41 -12.32 -2.01 -9.44
C VAL A 41 -12.41 -3.53 -9.37
N LEU A 42 -11.98 -4.15 -8.27
CA LEU A 42 -12.09 -5.60 -8.07
C LEU A 42 -13.54 -6.07 -8.10
N PHE A 43 -14.45 -5.30 -7.50
CA PHE A 43 -15.86 -5.63 -7.51
C PHE A 43 -16.44 -5.64 -8.94
N ILE A 44 -16.04 -4.68 -9.76
CA ILE A 44 -16.48 -4.59 -11.16
C ILE A 44 -15.98 -5.80 -11.96
N VAL A 45 -14.69 -6.14 -11.83
CA VAL A 45 -14.03 -7.16 -12.65
C VAL A 45 -14.18 -8.59 -12.12
N ARG A 46 -14.80 -8.78 -10.96
CA ARG A 46 -14.90 -10.10 -10.28
C ARG A 46 -15.49 -11.24 -11.11
N LYS A 47 -16.25 -10.91 -12.16
CA LYS A 47 -16.84 -11.89 -13.07
C LYS A 47 -16.09 -12.03 -14.39
N TRP A 48 -15.02 -11.27 -14.60
CA TRP A 48 -14.25 -11.31 -15.83
C TRP A 48 -13.42 -12.59 -15.91
N SER A 49 -13.08 -12.98 -17.14
CA SER A 49 -12.17 -14.11 -17.39
C SER A 49 -10.77 -13.82 -16.85
N ASP A 50 -10.02 -14.86 -16.52
CA ASP A 50 -8.63 -14.74 -16.05
C ASP A 50 -7.75 -13.99 -17.06
N LYS A 51 -7.98 -14.23 -18.36
CA LYS A 51 -7.26 -13.54 -19.44
C LYS A 51 -7.56 -12.03 -19.45
N ALA A 52 -8.83 -11.65 -19.29
CA ALA A 52 -9.23 -10.24 -19.24
C ALA A 52 -8.64 -9.54 -18.01
N ILE A 53 -8.66 -10.19 -16.83
CA ILE A 53 -8.05 -9.68 -15.61
C ILE A 53 -6.55 -9.46 -15.78
N LEU A 54 -5.85 -10.43 -16.34
CA LEU A 54 -4.41 -10.34 -16.56
C LEU A 54 -4.05 -9.21 -17.55
N ILE A 55 -4.77 -9.09 -18.65
CA ILE A 55 -4.56 -8.01 -19.64
C ILE A 55 -4.79 -6.65 -18.99
N THR A 56 -5.85 -6.49 -18.21
CA THR A 56 -6.16 -5.23 -17.49
C THR A 56 -5.10 -4.92 -16.43
N ALA A 57 -4.62 -5.92 -15.70
CA ALA A 57 -3.55 -5.76 -14.72
C ALA A 57 -2.25 -5.25 -15.38
N ILE A 58 -1.89 -5.84 -16.51
CA ILE A 58 -0.72 -5.40 -17.31
C ILE A 58 -0.95 -3.97 -17.83
N PHE A 59 -2.12 -3.68 -18.38
CA PHE A 59 -2.44 -2.35 -18.92
C PHE A 59 -2.33 -1.27 -17.84
N PHE A 60 -2.88 -1.49 -16.64
CA PHE A 60 -2.75 -0.54 -15.54
C PHE A 60 -1.31 -0.38 -15.07
N SER A 61 -0.54 -1.46 -15.06
CA SER A 61 0.87 -1.44 -14.66
C SER A 61 1.77 -0.71 -15.67
N LEU A 62 1.34 -0.58 -16.92
CA LEU A 62 2.04 0.22 -17.93
C LEU A 62 1.91 1.73 -17.70
N GLN A 63 1.10 2.17 -16.75
CA GLN A 63 0.90 3.60 -16.41
C GLN A 63 0.35 4.42 -17.59
N PRO A 64 -0.82 4.06 -18.15
CA PRO A 64 -1.33 4.69 -19.35
C PRO A 64 -1.65 6.19 -19.19
N ILE A 65 -1.94 6.66 -17.98
CA ILE A 65 -2.23 8.08 -17.71
C ILE A 65 -0.96 8.91 -17.91
N GLU A 66 0.17 8.47 -17.38
CA GLU A 66 1.46 9.13 -17.49
C GLU A 66 1.91 9.18 -18.96
N TRP A 67 1.75 8.10 -19.68
CA TRP A 67 2.04 8.05 -21.13
C TRP A 67 1.10 8.95 -21.93
N PHE A 68 -0.17 9.00 -21.58
CA PHE A 68 -1.12 9.94 -22.22
C PHE A 68 -0.66 11.39 -22.05
N HIS A 69 -0.30 11.80 -20.84
CA HIS A 69 0.20 13.16 -20.60
C HIS A 69 1.49 13.46 -21.36
N TYR A 70 2.41 12.50 -21.40
CA TYR A 70 3.64 12.64 -22.16
C TYR A 70 3.38 12.80 -23.67
N ILE A 71 2.52 11.98 -24.23
CA ILE A 71 2.16 12.05 -25.64
C ILE A 71 1.47 13.39 -25.96
N MET A 72 0.54 13.86 -25.10
CA MET A 72 -0.10 15.15 -25.28
C MET A 72 0.90 16.30 -25.29
N SER A 73 1.94 16.24 -24.50
CA SER A 73 3.00 17.25 -24.50
C SER A 73 3.85 17.28 -25.78
N LEU A 74 3.96 16.15 -26.47
CA LEU A 74 4.66 16.09 -27.76
C LEU A 74 3.87 16.79 -28.89
N PHE A 75 2.53 16.73 -28.81
CA PHE A 75 1.65 17.37 -29.80
C PHE A 75 1.35 18.83 -29.48
N ASN A 76 1.44 19.21 -28.20
CA ASN A 76 1.18 20.58 -27.74
C ASN A 76 2.29 21.05 -26.78
N PRO A 77 3.26 21.84 -27.25
CA PRO A 77 4.35 22.34 -26.42
C PRO A 77 3.89 23.21 -25.22
N ALA A 78 2.69 23.76 -25.28
CA ALA A 78 2.08 24.53 -24.17
C ALA A 78 1.31 23.64 -23.18
N TYR A 79 1.32 22.33 -23.36
CA TYR A 79 0.63 21.40 -22.47
C TYR A 79 1.25 21.41 -21.07
N THR A 80 0.40 21.57 -20.08
CA THR A 80 0.77 21.49 -18.67
C THR A 80 0.00 20.38 -17.98
N LEU A 81 0.65 19.72 -17.01
CA LEU A 81 0.00 18.70 -16.19
C LEU A 81 -1.08 19.34 -15.30
N PRO A 82 -2.18 18.61 -15.02
CA PRO A 82 -3.16 19.08 -14.05
C PRO A 82 -2.52 19.30 -12.67
N ASP A 83 -2.71 20.50 -12.13
CA ASP A 83 -2.26 20.80 -10.77
C ASP A 83 -3.29 20.29 -9.76
N LEU A 84 -2.89 19.32 -8.95
CA LEU A 84 -3.71 18.76 -7.88
C LEU A 84 -3.54 19.50 -6.54
N ASN A 85 -2.75 20.58 -6.51
CA ASN A 85 -2.43 21.36 -5.30
C ASN A 85 -1.89 20.51 -4.13
N VAL A 86 -1.24 19.39 -4.43
CA VAL A 86 -0.74 18.45 -3.41
C VAL A 86 0.26 19.13 -2.49
N GLY A 87 1.18 19.92 -3.04
CA GLY A 87 2.18 20.65 -2.25
C GLY A 87 1.57 21.60 -1.22
N ALA A 88 0.54 22.36 -1.60
CA ALA A 88 -0.18 23.25 -0.70
C ALA A 88 -0.91 22.49 0.41
N MET A 89 -1.57 21.37 0.07
CA MET A 89 -2.22 20.51 1.07
C MET A 89 -1.22 19.93 2.08
N TYR A 90 -0.05 19.46 1.64
CA TYR A 90 0.98 18.97 2.55
C TYR A 90 1.60 20.06 3.42
N ALA A 91 1.74 21.29 2.91
CA ALA A 91 2.17 22.45 3.70
C ALA A 91 1.18 22.78 4.82
N GLU A 92 -0.12 22.71 4.54
CA GLU A 92 -1.17 22.91 5.54
C GLU A 92 -1.21 21.77 6.59
N VAL A 93 -1.04 20.51 6.13
CA VAL A 93 -0.87 19.36 7.04
C VAL A 93 0.31 19.56 7.97
N ALA A 94 1.46 20.02 7.44
CA ALA A 94 2.64 20.30 8.26
C ALA A 94 2.39 21.43 9.28
N ALA A 95 1.57 22.42 8.95
CA ALA A 95 1.24 23.53 9.84
C ALA A 95 0.42 23.07 11.04
N TYR A 96 -0.73 22.40 10.84
CA TYR A 96 -1.57 21.97 11.96
C TYR A 96 -0.94 20.83 12.80
N THR A 97 -0.13 19.96 12.19
CA THR A 97 0.53 18.89 12.95
C THR A 97 1.61 19.40 13.90
N LYS A 98 2.17 20.58 13.66
CA LYS A 98 3.13 21.25 14.55
C LYS A 98 2.45 22.09 15.65
N GLY A 99 1.18 22.41 15.49
CA GLY A 99 0.43 23.31 16.37
C GLY A 99 0.15 22.78 17.78
N GLY A 100 0.31 21.48 18.03
CA GLY A 100 0.13 20.88 19.35
C GLY A 100 -1.32 20.69 19.79
N ASN A 101 -2.30 21.14 19.03
CA ASN A 101 -3.72 20.94 19.32
C ASN A 101 -4.16 19.55 18.83
N PHE A 102 -4.50 18.68 19.77
CA PHE A 102 -4.90 17.30 19.48
C PHE A 102 -6.16 17.21 18.61
N TRP A 103 -7.17 18.02 18.86
CA TRP A 103 -8.41 17.99 18.09
C TRP A 103 -8.22 18.52 16.65
N GLU A 104 -7.45 19.59 16.51
CA GLU A 104 -7.08 20.11 15.18
C GLU A 104 -6.26 19.08 14.40
N PHE A 105 -5.35 18.37 15.05
CA PHE A 105 -4.60 17.26 14.49
C PHE A 105 -5.54 16.15 13.97
N LEU A 106 -6.48 15.67 14.78
CA LEU A 106 -7.40 14.61 14.38
C LEU A 106 -8.31 15.04 13.21
N ILE A 107 -8.95 16.21 13.35
CA ILE A 107 -9.90 16.71 12.35
C ILE A 107 -9.17 17.04 11.04
N GLY A 108 -8.02 17.70 11.10
CA GLY A 108 -7.20 18.01 9.94
C GLY A 108 -6.77 16.76 9.19
N ASN A 109 -6.36 15.70 9.91
CA ASN A 109 -5.96 14.44 9.30
C ASN A 109 -7.11 13.71 8.61
N VAL A 110 -8.30 13.69 9.22
CA VAL A 110 -9.48 13.02 8.65
C VAL A 110 -10.04 13.77 7.45
N THR A 111 -9.87 15.07 7.40
CA THR A 111 -10.35 15.91 6.29
C THR A 111 -9.26 16.14 5.23
N LEU A 112 -8.40 17.11 5.47
CA LEU A 112 -7.35 17.51 4.54
C LEU A 112 -6.27 16.44 4.35
N GLY A 113 -5.87 15.76 5.43
CA GLY A 113 -4.83 14.72 5.38
C GLY A 113 -5.22 13.55 4.50
N GLN A 114 -6.44 13.03 4.60
CA GLN A 114 -6.94 11.96 3.71
C GLN A 114 -7.01 12.44 2.25
N LYS A 115 -7.50 13.67 2.02
CA LYS A 115 -7.56 14.25 0.68
C LYS A 115 -6.17 14.39 0.08
N ALA A 116 -5.22 14.91 0.84
CA ALA A 116 -3.83 15.09 0.41
C ALA A 116 -3.18 13.75 0.03
N SER A 117 -3.36 12.72 0.87
CA SER A 117 -2.85 11.36 0.61
C SER A 117 -3.43 10.76 -0.67
N LEU A 118 -4.74 10.88 -0.88
CA LEU A 118 -5.40 10.35 -2.08
C LEU A 118 -4.96 11.08 -3.35
N PHE A 119 -4.88 12.41 -3.32
CA PHE A 119 -4.45 13.22 -4.46
C PHE A 119 -2.98 13.00 -4.79
N TRP A 120 -2.14 12.85 -3.76
CA TRP A 120 -0.76 12.45 -3.97
C TRP A 120 -0.67 11.08 -4.66
N ALA A 121 -1.46 10.11 -4.22
CA ALA A 121 -1.47 8.77 -4.82
C ALA A 121 -1.87 8.80 -6.31
N ILE A 122 -2.82 9.67 -6.68
CA ILE A 122 -3.20 9.88 -8.09
C ILE A 122 -2.04 10.51 -8.85
N GLY A 123 -1.46 11.60 -8.37
CA GLY A 123 -0.36 12.33 -9.03
C GLY A 123 0.95 11.54 -9.10
N ALA A 124 1.19 10.63 -8.17
CA ALA A 124 2.39 9.79 -8.13
C ALA A 124 2.22 8.44 -8.85
N GLY A 125 1.16 8.23 -9.65
CA GLY A 125 0.89 6.97 -10.37
C GLY A 125 0.53 5.78 -9.48
N ARG A 126 0.31 6.02 -8.18
CA ARG A 126 0.02 4.96 -7.21
C ARG A 126 -1.35 4.33 -7.38
N PHE A 127 -2.32 5.08 -7.89
CA PHE A 127 -3.66 4.57 -8.12
C PHE A 127 -3.64 3.40 -9.12
N LEU A 128 -3.06 3.60 -10.30
CA LEU A 128 -2.96 2.56 -11.33
C LEU A 128 -2.04 1.42 -10.90
N GLN A 129 -0.92 1.71 -10.24
CA GLN A 129 -0.04 0.69 -9.69
C GLN A 129 -0.81 -0.21 -8.70
N THR A 130 -1.53 0.38 -7.76
CA THR A 130 -2.29 -0.37 -6.75
C THR A 130 -3.41 -1.18 -7.40
N ALA A 131 -4.14 -0.61 -8.37
CA ALA A 131 -5.17 -1.32 -9.10
C ALA A 131 -4.58 -2.51 -9.89
N GLY A 132 -3.46 -2.33 -10.57
CA GLY A 132 -2.73 -3.39 -11.26
C GLY A 132 -2.30 -4.52 -10.30
N LEU A 133 -1.71 -4.16 -9.16
CA LEU A 133 -1.30 -5.14 -8.14
C LEU A 133 -2.49 -5.91 -7.54
N PHE A 134 -3.62 -5.27 -7.32
CA PHE A 134 -4.84 -5.94 -6.85
C PHE A 134 -5.37 -6.92 -7.89
N LEU A 135 -5.35 -6.57 -9.17
CA LEU A 135 -5.75 -7.47 -10.26
C LEU A 135 -4.78 -8.64 -10.41
N PHE A 136 -3.47 -8.42 -10.29
CA PHE A 136 -2.49 -9.51 -10.23
C PHE A 136 -2.75 -10.41 -9.02
N GLY A 137 -3.04 -9.83 -7.85
CA GLY A 137 -3.40 -10.59 -6.65
C GLY A 137 -4.64 -11.48 -6.87
N LEU A 138 -5.67 -10.93 -7.52
CA LEU A 138 -6.88 -11.69 -7.89
C LEU A 138 -6.55 -12.84 -8.86
N TYR A 139 -5.71 -12.58 -9.88
CA TYR A 139 -5.27 -13.60 -10.83
C TYR A 139 -4.45 -14.71 -10.15
N ILE A 140 -3.46 -14.33 -9.34
CA ILE A 140 -2.61 -15.25 -8.57
C ILE A 140 -3.46 -16.11 -7.63
N GLY A 141 -4.44 -15.50 -6.95
CA GLY A 141 -5.37 -16.21 -6.07
C GLY A 141 -6.23 -17.22 -6.81
N ARG A 142 -6.79 -16.87 -7.97
CA ARG A 142 -7.57 -17.78 -8.81
C ARG A 142 -6.74 -18.95 -9.35
N LYS A 143 -5.50 -18.70 -9.73
CA LYS A 143 -4.54 -19.73 -10.20
C LYS A 143 -3.89 -20.50 -9.06
N GLN A 144 -4.15 -20.10 -7.81
CA GLN A 144 -3.55 -20.71 -6.61
C GLN A 144 -2.02 -20.79 -6.66
N LEU A 145 -1.36 -19.77 -7.24
CA LEU A 145 0.09 -19.79 -7.47
C LEU A 145 0.92 -19.77 -6.17
N PHE A 146 0.31 -19.49 -5.02
CA PHE A 146 0.96 -19.61 -3.71
C PHE A 146 0.93 -21.03 -3.15
N VAL A 147 0.16 -21.94 -3.75
CA VAL A 147 0.24 -23.36 -3.40
C VAL A 147 1.54 -23.93 -3.97
N THR A 148 2.36 -24.51 -3.13
CA THR A 148 3.73 -24.92 -3.45
C THR A 148 3.77 -26.28 -4.19
N THR A 149 3.34 -26.26 -5.46
CA THR A 149 3.56 -27.37 -6.39
C THR A 149 4.88 -27.15 -7.13
N GLU A 150 5.45 -28.22 -7.71
CA GLU A 150 6.70 -28.14 -8.49
C GLU A 150 6.58 -27.12 -9.64
N SER A 151 5.45 -27.12 -10.36
CA SER A 151 5.20 -26.17 -11.47
C SER A 151 5.13 -24.73 -10.98
N HIS A 152 4.51 -24.48 -9.83
CA HIS A 152 4.40 -23.12 -9.25
C HIS A 152 5.77 -22.65 -8.73
N LEU A 153 6.56 -23.53 -8.14
CA LEU A 153 7.94 -23.17 -7.74
C LEU A 153 8.81 -22.81 -8.95
N LYS A 154 8.70 -23.57 -10.05
CA LYS A 154 9.38 -23.22 -11.31
C LYS A 154 8.91 -21.87 -11.86
N PHE A 155 7.62 -21.55 -11.75
CA PHE A 155 7.09 -20.23 -12.10
C PHE A 155 7.74 -19.13 -11.27
N TRP A 156 7.82 -19.28 -9.94
CA TRP A 156 8.44 -18.28 -9.07
C TRP A 156 9.95 -18.12 -9.27
N VAL A 157 10.66 -19.20 -9.62
CA VAL A 157 12.08 -19.11 -10.02
C VAL A 157 12.25 -18.27 -11.28
N LYS A 158 11.43 -18.51 -12.30
CA LYS A 158 11.46 -17.70 -13.54
C LYS A 158 11.10 -16.25 -13.27
N ALA A 159 10.06 -15.99 -12.47
CA ALA A 159 9.65 -14.64 -12.07
C ALA A 159 10.77 -13.91 -11.35
N LEU A 160 11.47 -14.58 -10.40
CA LEU A 160 12.62 -14.02 -9.71
C LEU A 160 13.75 -13.62 -10.66
N ILE A 161 14.13 -14.51 -11.58
CA ILE A 161 15.23 -14.25 -12.53
C ILE A 161 14.88 -13.07 -13.43
N ILE A 162 13.69 -13.07 -14.03
CA ILE A 162 13.26 -12.00 -14.93
C ILE A 162 13.20 -10.66 -14.17
N ALA A 163 12.60 -10.64 -12.98
CA ALA A 163 12.47 -9.43 -12.19
C ALA A 163 13.83 -8.89 -11.71
N ALA A 164 14.73 -9.78 -11.27
CA ALA A 164 16.06 -9.38 -10.81
C ALA A 164 16.92 -8.80 -11.97
N ILE A 165 16.86 -9.39 -13.15
CA ILE A 165 17.56 -8.89 -14.34
C ILE A 165 16.96 -7.55 -14.80
N SER A 166 15.63 -7.39 -14.71
CA SER A 166 14.94 -6.17 -15.14
C SER A 166 15.12 -5.00 -14.18
N PHE A 167 15.36 -5.26 -12.91
CA PHE A 167 15.37 -4.21 -11.88
C PHE A 167 16.47 -3.18 -12.12
N ALA A 168 17.71 -3.60 -12.32
CA ALA A 168 18.85 -2.69 -12.45
C ALA A 168 18.76 -1.77 -13.68
N PRO A 169 18.43 -2.24 -14.88
CA PRO A 169 18.17 -1.36 -16.03
C PRO A 169 17.01 -0.38 -15.79
N LEU A 170 15.90 -0.83 -15.23
CA LEU A 170 14.75 0.04 -14.95
C LEU A 170 15.10 1.12 -13.92
N TYR A 171 15.84 0.76 -12.87
CA TYR A 171 16.31 1.72 -11.88
C TYR A 171 17.25 2.74 -12.48
N SER A 172 18.25 2.30 -13.28
CA SER A 172 19.21 3.20 -13.93
C SER A 172 18.53 4.17 -14.91
N LEU A 173 17.59 3.68 -15.73
CA LEU A 173 16.82 4.53 -16.64
C LEU A 173 15.96 5.54 -15.88
N LYS A 174 15.30 5.12 -14.80
CA LYS A 174 14.53 6.02 -13.93
C LYS A 174 15.41 7.12 -13.37
N GLU A 175 16.60 6.80 -12.84
CA GLU A 175 17.52 7.81 -12.32
C GLU A 175 17.98 8.81 -13.40
N GLN A 176 18.26 8.35 -14.62
CA GLN A 176 18.63 9.21 -15.74
C GLN A 176 17.47 10.15 -16.14
N ILE A 177 16.24 9.62 -16.21
CA ILE A 177 15.04 10.41 -16.55
C ILE A 177 14.77 11.47 -15.47
N MET A 178 14.97 11.14 -14.19
CA MET A 178 14.80 12.07 -13.07
C MET A 178 15.85 13.21 -13.04
N GLN A 179 16.94 13.08 -13.77
CA GLN A 179 17.95 14.15 -13.95
C GLN A 179 17.61 15.10 -15.12
N SER A 180 16.54 14.86 -15.85
CA SER A 180 16.10 15.75 -16.94
C SER A 180 15.72 17.12 -16.40
N ASP A 181 16.07 18.20 -17.11
CA ASP A 181 15.63 19.57 -16.79
C ASP A 181 14.14 19.80 -17.06
N ASN A 182 13.48 18.87 -17.76
CA ASN A 182 12.08 18.95 -18.08
C ASN A 182 11.23 18.28 -16.98
N SER A 183 10.58 19.08 -16.15
CA SER A 183 9.71 18.61 -15.07
C SER A 183 8.54 17.72 -15.54
N LEU A 184 8.03 17.95 -16.75
CA LEU A 184 6.97 17.15 -17.32
C LEU A 184 7.46 15.72 -17.62
N ILE A 185 8.68 15.57 -18.17
CA ILE A 185 9.29 14.24 -18.40
C ILE A 185 9.51 13.53 -17.06
N GLN A 186 10.01 14.24 -16.04
CA GLN A 186 10.16 13.64 -14.70
C GLN A 186 8.85 13.12 -14.14
N GLN A 187 7.76 13.93 -14.24
CA GLN A 187 6.46 13.58 -13.66
C GLN A 187 5.66 12.56 -14.49
N THR A 188 5.98 12.35 -15.74
CA THR A 188 5.31 11.37 -16.63
C THR A 188 6.17 10.13 -16.82
N VAL A 189 7.17 10.19 -17.69
CA VAL A 189 8.05 9.07 -18.00
C VAL A 189 8.81 8.59 -16.75
N GLY A 190 9.29 9.52 -15.93
CA GLY A 190 9.97 9.20 -14.66
C GLY A 190 9.07 8.43 -13.71
N THR A 191 7.81 8.82 -13.57
CA THR A 191 6.81 8.11 -12.75
C THR A 191 6.55 6.70 -13.29
N ALA A 192 6.39 6.52 -14.60
CA ALA A 192 6.18 5.20 -15.19
C ALA A 192 7.35 4.26 -14.89
N PHE A 193 8.60 4.71 -15.10
CA PHE A 193 9.79 3.91 -14.81
C PHE A 193 9.96 3.66 -13.30
N ASP A 194 9.62 4.61 -12.44
CA ASP A 194 9.62 4.42 -10.99
C ASP A 194 8.63 3.33 -10.57
N MET A 195 7.44 3.29 -11.16
CA MET A 195 6.46 2.23 -10.89
C MET A 195 6.93 0.87 -11.40
N TRP A 196 7.55 0.80 -12.57
CA TRP A 196 8.05 -0.45 -13.15
C TRP A 196 9.21 -1.03 -12.34
N GLN A 197 10.18 -0.21 -11.92
CA GLN A 197 11.27 -0.71 -11.10
C GLN A 197 10.79 -1.20 -9.73
N LYS A 198 9.81 -0.51 -9.11
CA LYS A 198 9.19 -0.94 -7.85
C LYS A 198 8.39 -2.24 -8.02
N PHE A 199 7.72 -2.41 -9.15
CA PHE A 199 7.03 -3.65 -9.48
C PHE A 199 8.01 -4.82 -9.63
N ALA A 200 9.11 -4.63 -10.35
CA ALA A 200 10.16 -5.63 -10.46
C ALA A 200 10.74 -6.01 -9.09
N PHE A 201 11.04 -5.02 -8.24
CA PHE A 201 11.52 -5.28 -6.89
C PHE A 201 10.49 -6.01 -6.02
N THR A 202 9.23 -5.68 -6.14
CA THR A 202 8.13 -6.39 -5.45
C THR A 202 8.10 -7.87 -5.84
N ILE A 203 8.26 -8.19 -7.13
CA ILE A 203 8.33 -9.58 -7.59
C ILE A 203 9.57 -10.29 -7.04
N VAL A 204 10.73 -9.62 -6.98
CA VAL A 204 11.93 -10.17 -6.35
C VAL A 204 11.67 -10.55 -4.90
N LEU A 205 11.04 -9.66 -4.12
CA LEU A 205 10.75 -9.92 -2.71
C LEU A 205 9.77 -11.08 -2.53
N ILE A 206 8.66 -11.09 -3.27
CA ILE A 206 7.64 -12.15 -3.18
C ILE A 206 8.24 -13.50 -3.57
N SER A 207 8.90 -13.57 -4.72
CA SER A 207 9.49 -14.81 -5.24
C SER A 207 10.56 -15.35 -4.29
N SER A 208 11.44 -14.47 -3.80
CA SER A 208 12.49 -14.84 -2.85
C SER A 208 11.89 -15.38 -1.55
N PHE A 209 10.84 -14.75 -1.01
CA PHE A 209 10.18 -15.21 0.20
C PHE A 209 9.55 -16.60 -0.01
N ILE A 210 8.82 -16.82 -1.11
CA ILE A 210 8.18 -18.11 -1.43
C ILE A 210 9.22 -19.21 -1.55
N LEU A 211 10.32 -18.96 -2.27
CA LEU A 211 11.39 -19.95 -2.47
C LEU A 211 12.16 -20.24 -1.17
N LEU A 212 12.46 -19.22 -0.38
CA LEU A 212 13.12 -19.38 0.92
C LEU A 212 12.21 -20.13 1.92
N TYR A 213 10.90 -19.91 1.84
CA TYR A 213 9.94 -20.55 2.73
C TYR A 213 9.86 -22.07 2.53
N GLN A 214 10.43 -22.61 1.46
CA GLN A 214 10.58 -24.07 1.27
C GLN A 214 11.63 -24.68 2.22
N LYS A 215 12.47 -23.85 2.85
CA LYS A 215 13.53 -24.31 3.77
C LYS A 215 13.04 -24.29 5.22
N ALA A 216 13.10 -25.43 5.91
CA ALA A 216 12.64 -25.57 7.30
C ALA A 216 13.30 -24.58 8.28
N LYS A 217 14.58 -24.27 8.09
CA LYS A 217 15.29 -23.27 8.90
C LYS A 217 14.67 -21.86 8.76
N PHE A 218 14.33 -21.46 7.52
CA PHE A 218 13.69 -20.19 7.25
C PHE A 218 12.27 -20.13 7.81
N GLN A 219 11.46 -21.20 7.62
CA GLN A 219 10.13 -21.30 8.21
C GLN A 219 10.16 -21.11 9.74
N LYS A 220 11.13 -21.72 10.42
CA LYS A 220 11.30 -21.56 11.86
C LYS A 220 11.68 -20.13 12.22
N ALA A 221 12.60 -19.50 11.49
CA ALA A 221 13.05 -18.13 11.74
C ALA A 221 11.90 -17.11 11.62
N VAL A 222 11.04 -17.26 10.59
CA VAL A 222 9.92 -16.33 10.34
C VAL A 222 8.59 -16.76 10.98
N SER A 223 8.57 -17.84 11.78
CA SER A 223 7.34 -18.40 12.35
C SER A 223 6.53 -17.40 13.19
N SER A 224 7.21 -16.47 13.84
CA SER A 224 6.59 -15.41 14.64
C SER A 224 5.80 -14.40 13.80
N LEU A 225 6.19 -14.17 12.54
CA LEU A 225 5.50 -13.27 11.65
C LEU A 225 4.08 -13.75 11.29
N ARG A 226 3.81 -15.06 11.46
CA ARG A 226 2.45 -15.61 11.29
C ARG A 226 1.45 -15.00 12.28
N PHE A 227 1.86 -14.77 13.50
CA PHE A 227 1.01 -14.11 14.52
C PHE A 227 0.80 -12.66 14.19
N TYR A 228 1.86 -11.97 13.75
CA TYR A 228 1.80 -10.59 13.30
C TYR A 228 0.84 -10.41 12.11
N GLY A 229 0.94 -11.28 11.10
CA GLY A 229 0.08 -11.26 9.92
C GLY A 229 -1.39 -11.55 10.23
N LYS A 230 -1.70 -12.38 11.25
CA LYS A 230 -3.09 -12.62 11.70
C LYS A 230 -3.75 -11.40 12.34
N MET A 231 -2.97 -10.43 12.78
CA MET A 231 -3.41 -9.18 13.39
C MET A 231 -2.98 -7.97 12.56
N SER A 232 -2.93 -8.10 11.25
CA SER A 232 -2.36 -7.08 10.33
C SER A 232 -3.09 -5.74 10.42
N LEU A 233 -4.42 -5.73 10.51
CA LEU A 233 -5.22 -4.51 10.65
C LEU A 233 -4.98 -3.85 12.01
N THR A 234 -5.02 -4.62 13.09
CA THR A 234 -4.72 -4.12 14.44
C THR A 234 -3.30 -3.54 14.50
N ASN A 235 -2.32 -4.24 13.95
CA ASN A 235 -0.93 -3.77 13.94
C ASN A 235 -0.76 -2.50 13.11
N TYR A 236 -1.38 -2.44 11.94
CA TYR A 236 -1.31 -1.29 11.05
C TYR A 236 -1.85 -0.02 11.72
N ILE A 237 -3.03 -0.08 12.31
CA ILE A 237 -3.64 1.07 12.98
C ILE A 237 -2.91 1.41 14.28
N SER A 238 -2.51 0.42 15.08
CA SER A 238 -1.76 0.66 16.31
C SER A 238 -0.39 1.31 16.05
N GLN A 239 0.28 1.00 14.92
CA GLN A 239 1.50 1.70 14.52
C GLN A 239 1.27 3.19 14.29
N SER A 240 0.16 3.56 13.65
CA SER A 240 -0.19 4.96 13.43
C SER A 240 -0.47 5.69 14.74
N VAL A 241 -1.21 5.06 15.65
CA VAL A 241 -1.49 5.62 16.98
C VAL A 241 -0.21 5.77 17.80
N LEU A 242 0.61 4.73 17.88
CA LEU A 242 1.87 4.77 18.62
C LEU A 242 2.86 5.77 18.01
N GLY A 243 2.94 5.81 16.68
CA GLY A 243 3.74 6.79 15.97
C GLY A 243 3.29 8.22 16.25
N ALA A 244 1.98 8.47 16.29
CA ALA A 244 1.45 9.78 16.63
C ALA A 244 1.84 10.21 18.05
N ILE A 245 1.71 9.31 19.02
CA ILE A 245 2.11 9.59 20.43
C ILE A 245 3.63 9.83 20.53
N ILE A 246 4.44 9.09 19.80
CA ILE A 246 5.90 9.20 19.86
C ILE A 246 6.39 10.50 19.20
N TYR A 247 5.88 10.86 18.03
CA TYR A 247 6.50 11.88 17.19
C TYR A 247 5.83 13.25 17.24
N PHE A 248 4.54 13.36 17.62
CA PHE A 248 3.81 14.63 17.55
C PHE A 248 3.72 15.37 18.91
N PRO A 249 3.45 16.71 18.88
CA PRO A 249 3.54 17.58 20.07
C PRO A 249 2.59 17.22 21.23
N PHE A 250 1.46 16.56 20.95
CA PHE A 250 0.54 16.12 22.01
C PHE A 250 1.02 14.87 22.77
N GLY A 251 2.08 14.22 22.30
CA GLY A 251 2.71 13.08 22.95
C GLY A 251 4.15 13.40 23.39
N PHE A 252 5.09 12.50 23.06
CA PHE A 252 6.50 12.68 23.44
C PHE A 252 7.26 13.68 22.57
N TYR A 253 6.73 14.04 21.43
CA TYR A 253 7.30 14.99 20.47
C TYR A 253 8.76 14.72 20.11
N LEU A 254 9.07 13.49 19.75
CA LEU A 254 10.44 13.11 19.40
C LEU A 254 10.83 13.51 17.97
N ALA A 255 9.90 13.93 17.11
CA ALA A 255 10.19 14.25 15.71
C ALA A 255 11.36 15.23 15.53
N PRO A 256 11.50 16.34 16.27
CA PRO A 256 12.61 17.27 16.12
C PRO A 256 13.98 16.70 16.53
N TYR A 257 13.99 15.65 17.34
CA TYR A 257 15.19 15.05 17.95
C TYR A 257 15.58 13.73 17.32
N CYS A 258 14.70 13.14 16.50
CA CYS A 258 14.92 11.85 15.85
C CYS A 258 15.52 12.03 14.45
N GLY A 259 16.79 11.65 14.29
CA GLY A 259 17.35 11.37 12.97
C GLY A 259 16.89 9.99 12.44
N TYR A 260 17.30 9.64 11.23
CA TYR A 260 16.93 8.37 10.58
C TYR A 260 17.30 7.13 11.40
N THR A 261 18.48 7.13 12.02
CA THR A 261 18.98 5.98 12.80
C THR A 261 18.11 5.73 14.04
N LEU A 262 17.79 6.78 14.81
CA LEU A 262 16.97 6.65 16.00
C LEU A 262 15.54 6.24 15.65
N SER A 263 14.98 6.80 14.58
CA SER A 263 13.66 6.40 14.08
C SER A 263 13.62 4.92 13.64
N LEU A 264 14.70 4.43 13.03
CA LEU A 264 14.82 3.01 12.67
C LEU A 264 14.86 2.12 13.94
N ILE A 265 15.62 2.51 14.94
CA ILE A 265 15.70 1.77 16.22
C ILE A 265 14.32 1.71 16.89
N ILE A 266 13.62 2.86 16.97
CA ILE A 266 12.25 2.93 17.51
C ILE A 266 11.33 1.99 16.71
N GLY A 267 11.39 2.00 15.39
CA GLY A 267 10.60 1.12 14.53
C GLY A 267 10.86 -0.37 14.79
N ILE A 268 12.13 -0.76 14.96
CA ILE A 268 12.51 -2.14 15.30
C ILE A 268 11.97 -2.55 16.68
N VAL A 269 12.12 -1.70 17.69
CA VAL A 269 11.59 -1.94 19.03
C VAL A 269 10.08 -2.11 19.01
N LEU A 270 9.35 -1.21 18.33
CA LEU A 270 7.90 -1.30 18.17
C LEU A 270 7.49 -2.59 17.48
N CYS A 271 8.19 -2.99 16.41
CA CYS A 271 7.93 -4.25 15.70
C CYS A 271 8.08 -5.46 16.63
N ILE A 272 9.15 -5.50 17.43
CA ILE A 272 9.37 -6.58 18.40
C ILE A 272 8.25 -6.62 19.43
N LEU A 273 7.88 -5.46 19.99
CA LEU A 273 6.80 -5.36 20.98
C LEU A 273 5.45 -5.81 20.39
N GLN A 274 5.15 -5.39 19.16
CA GLN A 274 3.92 -5.81 18.48
C GLN A 274 3.89 -7.32 18.20
N VAL A 275 5.02 -7.93 17.80
CA VAL A 275 5.11 -9.39 17.62
C VAL A 275 4.86 -10.11 18.93
N GLN A 276 5.42 -9.63 20.04
CA GLN A 276 5.18 -10.24 21.37
C GLN A 276 3.73 -10.07 21.81
N PHE A 277 3.17 -8.88 21.62
CA PHE A 277 1.75 -8.62 21.88
C PHE A 277 0.84 -9.56 21.05
N CYS A 278 1.12 -9.74 19.76
CA CYS A 278 0.36 -10.63 18.90
C CYS A 278 0.41 -12.10 19.40
N LYS A 279 1.57 -12.57 19.82
CA LYS A 279 1.72 -13.91 20.38
C LYS A 279 0.90 -14.08 21.66
N TRP A 280 1.02 -13.12 22.57
CA TRP A 280 0.28 -13.12 23.83
C TRP A 280 -1.24 -13.06 23.57
N TRP A 281 -1.71 -12.14 22.74
CA TRP A 281 -3.13 -11.97 22.44
C TRP A 281 -3.73 -13.23 21.81
N LEU A 282 -3.07 -13.77 20.81
CA LEU A 282 -3.53 -14.95 20.08
C LEU A 282 -3.40 -16.28 20.87
N SER A 283 -2.78 -16.27 22.04
CA SER A 283 -2.82 -17.43 22.97
C SER A 283 -4.21 -17.61 23.58
N GLY A 284 -4.98 -16.53 23.75
CA GLY A 284 -6.34 -16.54 24.31
C GLY A 284 -7.46 -16.18 23.31
N HIS A 285 -7.11 -15.72 22.12
CA HIS A 285 -8.07 -15.21 21.13
C HIS A 285 -7.79 -15.77 19.74
N LYS A 286 -8.83 -15.94 18.94
CA LYS A 286 -8.71 -16.48 17.57
C LYS A 286 -8.19 -15.44 16.56
N GLN A 287 -8.48 -14.16 16.80
CA GLN A 287 -8.22 -13.03 15.90
C GLN A 287 -7.82 -11.80 16.72
N GLY A 288 -7.22 -10.81 16.05
CA GLY A 288 -6.94 -9.51 16.66
C GLY A 288 -8.22 -8.73 17.00
N PRO A 289 -8.13 -7.69 17.84
CA PRO A 289 -9.28 -6.88 18.25
C PRO A 289 -10.04 -6.26 17.07
N LEU A 290 -9.34 -5.60 16.16
CA LEU A 290 -9.95 -4.94 15.01
C LEU A 290 -10.40 -5.95 13.95
N GLU A 291 -9.67 -7.04 13.76
CA GLU A 291 -10.07 -8.16 12.90
C GLU A 291 -11.38 -8.81 13.41
N THR A 292 -11.55 -8.89 14.73
CA THR A 292 -12.78 -9.41 15.33
C THR A 292 -13.97 -8.48 15.04
N ILE A 293 -13.78 -7.16 15.16
CA ILE A 293 -14.79 -6.17 14.81
C ILE A 293 -15.14 -6.29 13.33
N TRP A 294 -14.11 -6.30 12.46
CA TRP A 294 -14.28 -6.50 11.02
C TRP A 294 -15.12 -7.74 10.72
N HIS A 295 -14.74 -8.88 11.28
CA HIS A 295 -15.44 -10.14 11.03
C HIS A 295 -16.89 -10.10 11.50
N LYS A 296 -17.14 -9.65 12.72
CA LYS A 296 -18.51 -9.57 13.26
C LYS A 296 -19.41 -8.69 12.40
N TRP A 297 -18.93 -7.51 12.03
CA TRP A 297 -19.75 -6.54 11.28
C TRP A 297 -19.93 -6.89 9.81
N THR A 298 -18.97 -7.58 9.23
CA THR A 298 -19.07 -8.11 7.86
C THR A 298 -20.23 -9.11 7.73
N TRP A 299 -20.40 -9.97 8.75
CA TRP A 299 -21.37 -11.06 8.72
C TRP A 299 -22.68 -10.76 9.45
N ILE A 300 -22.91 -9.55 9.94
CA ILE A 300 -24.21 -9.16 10.53
C ILE A 300 -25.34 -9.36 9.51
N GLY A 301 -26.35 -10.15 9.90
CA GLY A 301 -27.55 -10.38 9.09
C GLY A 301 -27.33 -11.25 7.84
N SER A 302 -26.17 -11.86 7.66
CA SER A 302 -25.96 -12.90 6.64
C SER A 302 -26.11 -14.27 7.33
N LYS A 303 -27.30 -14.85 7.25
CA LYS A 303 -27.57 -16.26 7.51
C LYS A 303 -27.51 -17.03 6.21
#